data_5b06e061c6fc0bb5c394bac058490448
#
_entry.id   5b06e061c6fc0bb5c394bac058490448
#
_cell.length_a   1.000
_cell.length_b   1.000
_cell.length_c   1.000
_cell.angle_alpha   90.00
_cell.angle_beta   90.00
_cell.angle_gamma   90.00
#
_symmetry.space_group_name_H-M   'P 1'
#
loop_
_entity.id
_entity.type
_entity.pdbx_description
1 polymer ?
#
loop_
_entity_poly.entity_id
_entity_poly.type
_entity_poly.pdbx_seq_one_letter_code
_entity_poly.pdbx_strand_id
1 'polypeptide(L)'
;MDVPPGISLWLLTARFAPQNCGIGEQTQFLLGQLRERQGIMGGVLVASPQWDADKAPTLPRSQRWTGSPPPGTKVLMLQYSGYGYAKRGAPVGLAMQIRRLRRERPKIRLVTMFHELFAYGPPTSSSFWLSPVQRWVALSLARHSHQVITNRSGSARWLEDRIPAVRGRIHASPVFSNLGEACDAPPPSQREAHLVFFGYQAELWDAGFTGLRRVIEALKPARITILGRSAEIPAEVFGGIAVTRTGYLSAEGVSTILRTARWGLVAYNPEYLGKSSLLAAFMAHGVVPLLVDGHLPLSEGLERGVHLLAVNELGCSSSDLDAISAAGQHWYRPHNRENTAAAFAKLLLGT
;
A
#
# COMPACT_ATOMS: atom_id res chain seq x y z
N MET A 1 22.80 -9.12 -23.65
CA MET A 1 23.36 -8.36 -22.50
C MET A 1 23.50 -9.33 -21.34
N ASP A 2 24.73 -9.61 -20.94
CA ASP A 2 25.00 -10.57 -19.88
C ASP A 2 24.54 -10.01 -18.53
N VAL A 3 23.85 -10.87 -17.78
CA VAL A 3 23.42 -10.56 -16.40
C VAL A 3 24.68 -10.49 -15.54
N PRO A 4 24.97 -9.37 -14.84
CA PRO A 4 26.11 -9.33 -13.94
C PRO A 4 26.04 -10.49 -12.94
N PRO A 5 27.15 -11.11 -12.57
CA PRO A 5 27.14 -12.15 -11.56
C PRO A 5 26.58 -11.56 -10.25
N GLY A 6 25.48 -12.15 -9.75
CA GLY A 6 24.88 -11.77 -8.47
C GLY A 6 23.38 -11.55 -8.44
N ILE A 7 22.70 -11.12 -9.51
CA ILE A 7 21.24 -10.91 -9.47
C ILE A 7 20.52 -12.25 -9.68
N SER A 8 20.00 -12.81 -8.59
CA SER A 8 19.18 -14.03 -8.62
C SER A 8 17.70 -13.79 -8.28
N LEU A 9 17.38 -12.58 -7.80
CA LEU A 9 16.00 -12.15 -7.45
C LEU A 9 15.46 -11.19 -8.51
N TRP A 10 14.26 -11.44 -9.02
CA TRP A 10 13.55 -10.53 -9.89
C TRP A 10 12.14 -10.29 -9.39
N LEU A 11 11.71 -9.01 -9.38
CA LEU A 11 10.35 -8.60 -9.04
C LEU A 11 9.59 -8.26 -10.32
N LEU A 12 8.53 -9.00 -10.60
CA LEU A 12 7.65 -8.73 -11.74
C LEU A 12 6.52 -7.80 -11.31
N THR A 13 6.47 -6.62 -11.91
CA THR A 13 5.42 -5.63 -11.68
C THR A 13 4.73 -5.22 -12.99
N ALA A 14 3.51 -4.75 -12.90
CA ALA A 14 2.76 -4.27 -14.05
C ALA A 14 3.35 -2.97 -14.62
N ARG A 15 3.67 -2.02 -13.74
CA ARG A 15 4.21 -0.69 -14.08
C ARG A 15 5.38 -0.37 -13.16
N PHE A 16 6.34 0.42 -13.67
CA PHE A 16 7.51 0.86 -12.94
C PHE A 16 7.96 2.23 -13.46
N ALA A 17 8.81 2.93 -12.72
CA ALA A 17 9.34 4.22 -13.14
C ALA A 17 9.86 4.19 -14.59
N PRO A 18 9.63 5.24 -15.38
CA PRO A 18 9.11 6.56 -15.03
C PRO A 18 7.58 6.65 -14.89
N GLN A 19 6.85 5.55 -15.07
CA GLN A 19 5.40 5.51 -14.88
C GLN A 19 5.05 5.61 -13.39
N ASN A 20 4.23 6.57 -12.99
CA ASN A 20 3.74 6.70 -11.62
C ASN A 20 2.82 5.53 -11.26
N CYS A 21 3.20 4.76 -10.25
CA CYS A 21 2.44 3.62 -9.77
C CYS A 21 2.85 3.26 -8.34
N GLY A 22 1.91 3.30 -7.41
CA GLY A 22 2.19 2.99 -6.00
C GLY A 22 2.81 1.60 -5.78
N ILE A 23 2.43 0.58 -6.58
CA ILE A 23 3.05 -0.75 -6.53
C ILE A 23 4.49 -0.70 -7.06
N GLY A 24 4.75 0.08 -8.12
CA GLY A 24 6.09 0.28 -8.65
C GLY A 24 7.01 0.98 -7.64
N GLU A 25 6.52 2.01 -6.97
CA GLU A 25 7.23 2.71 -5.90
C GLU A 25 7.52 1.75 -4.73
N GLN A 26 6.53 1.00 -4.27
CA GLN A 26 6.73 -0.01 -3.23
C GLN A 26 7.74 -1.08 -3.64
N THR A 27 7.74 -1.51 -4.90
CA THR A 27 8.73 -2.43 -5.47
C THR A 27 10.14 -1.85 -5.39
N GLN A 28 10.31 -0.59 -5.75
CA GLN A 28 11.60 0.12 -5.68
C GLN A 28 12.10 0.23 -4.24
N PHE A 29 11.23 0.63 -3.32
CA PHE A 29 11.56 0.70 -1.89
C PHE A 29 11.96 -0.67 -1.33
N LEU A 30 11.18 -1.70 -1.61
CA LEU A 30 11.48 -3.06 -1.15
C LEU A 30 12.87 -3.52 -1.63
N LEU A 31 13.18 -3.34 -2.91
CA LEU A 31 14.50 -3.69 -3.45
C LEU A 31 15.63 -2.87 -2.83
N GLY A 32 15.39 -1.57 -2.56
CA GLY A 32 16.34 -0.73 -1.84
C GLY A 32 16.66 -1.30 -0.46
N GLN A 33 15.64 -1.59 0.34
CA GLN A 33 15.80 -2.16 1.67
C GLN A 33 16.43 -3.57 1.67
N LEU A 34 16.05 -4.43 0.73
CA LEU A 34 16.65 -5.76 0.57
C LEU A 34 18.16 -5.65 0.26
N ARG A 35 18.56 -4.69 -0.58
CA ARG A 35 19.96 -4.44 -0.89
C ARG A 35 20.71 -3.88 0.31
N GLU A 36 20.20 -2.83 0.93
CA GLU A 36 20.89 -2.07 1.98
C GLU A 36 21.00 -2.85 3.29
N ARG A 37 19.95 -3.57 3.65
CA ARG A 37 19.84 -4.23 4.95
C ARG A 37 20.14 -5.73 4.92
N GLN A 38 19.92 -6.38 3.77
CA GLN A 38 20.05 -7.83 3.61
C GLN A 38 21.12 -8.25 2.60
N GLY A 39 21.75 -7.30 1.93
CA GLY A 39 22.75 -7.58 0.89
C GLY A 39 22.17 -8.28 -0.35
N ILE A 40 20.84 -8.30 -0.51
CA ILE A 40 20.18 -9.00 -1.61
C ILE A 40 20.06 -8.09 -2.83
N MET A 41 20.78 -8.44 -3.90
CA MET A 41 20.67 -7.74 -5.18
C MET A 41 19.49 -8.28 -5.98
N GLY A 42 18.59 -7.37 -6.39
CA GLY A 42 17.44 -7.70 -7.20
C GLY A 42 17.26 -6.78 -8.39
N GLY A 43 16.45 -7.23 -9.37
CA GLY A 43 16.04 -6.45 -10.53
C GLY A 43 14.51 -6.41 -10.68
N VAL A 44 14.03 -5.57 -11.60
CA VAL A 44 12.61 -5.39 -11.89
C VAL A 44 12.29 -5.86 -13.29
N LEU A 45 11.23 -6.65 -13.42
CA LEU A 45 10.60 -7.03 -14.69
C LEU A 45 9.31 -6.23 -14.85
N VAL A 46 9.15 -5.52 -15.96
CA VAL A 46 8.01 -4.64 -16.18
C VAL A 46 7.13 -5.20 -17.29
N ALA A 47 5.86 -5.46 -16.97
CA ALA A 47 4.91 -6.07 -17.90
C ALA A 47 4.21 -5.07 -18.83
N SER A 48 4.17 -3.77 -18.47
CA SER A 48 3.54 -2.74 -19.31
C SER A 48 4.20 -2.64 -20.68
N PRO A 49 3.45 -2.76 -21.78
CA PRO A 49 3.99 -2.57 -23.13
C PRO A 49 4.40 -1.11 -23.40
N GLN A 50 3.85 -0.14 -22.67
CA GLN A 50 4.16 1.28 -22.80
C GLN A 50 5.35 1.72 -21.92
N TRP A 51 5.96 0.80 -21.16
CA TRP A 51 7.13 1.12 -20.34
C TRP A 51 8.36 1.35 -21.20
N ASP A 52 9.02 2.48 -20.98
CA ASP A 52 10.21 2.92 -21.67
C ASP A 52 11.45 2.59 -20.83
N ALA A 53 12.26 1.66 -21.32
CA ALA A 53 13.46 1.21 -20.63
C ALA A 53 14.55 2.29 -20.60
N ASP A 54 14.62 3.14 -21.62
CA ASP A 54 15.67 4.16 -21.75
C ASP A 54 15.49 5.31 -20.75
N LYS A 55 14.26 5.48 -20.27
CA LYS A 55 13.89 6.47 -19.23
C LYS A 55 13.83 5.88 -17.83
N ALA A 56 14.10 4.59 -17.68
CA ALA A 56 14.05 3.93 -16.38
C ALA A 56 15.25 4.34 -15.48
N PRO A 57 15.05 4.29 -14.15
CA PRO A 57 16.18 4.46 -13.23
C PRO A 57 17.29 3.44 -13.49
N THR A 58 18.54 3.83 -13.32
CA THR A 58 19.68 2.92 -13.43
C THR A 58 19.69 1.84 -12.36
N LEU A 59 19.11 2.15 -11.19
CA LEU A 59 18.96 1.21 -10.07
C LEU A 59 17.55 1.33 -9.47
N PRO A 60 16.88 0.19 -9.18
CA PRO A 60 17.32 -1.19 -9.48
C PRO A 60 17.34 -1.46 -10.98
N ARG A 61 18.18 -2.40 -11.44
CA ARG A 61 18.20 -2.82 -12.85
C ARG A 61 16.79 -3.25 -13.27
N SER A 62 16.32 -2.73 -14.39
CA SER A 62 14.96 -3.00 -14.87
C SER A 62 14.97 -3.41 -16.34
N GLN A 63 14.06 -4.31 -16.70
CA GLN A 63 13.86 -4.75 -18.08
C GLN A 63 12.41 -5.17 -18.34
N ARG A 64 12.05 -5.26 -19.62
CA ARG A 64 10.70 -5.67 -20.03
C ARG A 64 10.45 -7.16 -19.74
N TRP A 65 9.26 -7.48 -19.25
CA TRP A 65 8.80 -8.86 -19.11
C TRP A 65 8.43 -9.43 -20.48
N THR A 66 9.02 -10.56 -20.84
CA THR A 66 8.80 -11.26 -22.12
C THR A 66 8.14 -12.63 -21.95
N GLY A 67 7.59 -12.91 -20.77
CA GLY A 67 6.96 -14.20 -20.46
C GLY A 67 7.84 -15.16 -19.66
N SER A 68 9.14 -14.88 -19.54
CA SER A 68 10.08 -15.62 -18.71
C SER A 68 11.11 -14.69 -18.06
N PRO A 69 11.57 -14.97 -16.85
CA PRO A 69 12.64 -14.20 -16.22
C PRO A 69 14.00 -14.56 -16.84
N PRO A 70 15.01 -13.69 -16.69
CA PRO A 70 16.36 -13.91 -17.21
C PRO A 70 16.98 -15.26 -16.79
N PRO A 71 17.96 -15.77 -17.55
CA PRO A 71 18.79 -16.88 -17.11
C PRO A 71 19.43 -16.61 -15.74
N GLY A 72 19.65 -17.65 -14.93
CA GLY A 72 20.20 -17.50 -13.58
C GLY A 72 19.23 -17.03 -12.49
N THR A 73 17.98 -16.69 -12.85
CA THR A 73 16.94 -16.36 -11.85
C THR A 73 16.68 -17.53 -10.93
N LYS A 74 16.85 -17.31 -9.62
CA LYS A 74 16.52 -18.27 -8.56
C LYS A 74 15.16 -17.95 -7.91
N VAL A 75 14.84 -16.68 -7.78
CA VAL A 75 13.62 -16.20 -7.14
C VAL A 75 12.90 -15.23 -8.07
N LEU A 76 11.60 -15.45 -8.27
CA LEU A 76 10.69 -14.52 -8.94
C LEU A 76 9.59 -14.11 -7.94
N MET A 77 9.51 -12.82 -7.65
CA MET A 77 8.42 -12.25 -6.88
C MET A 77 7.46 -11.51 -7.81
N LEU A 78 6.21 -11.97 -7.86
CA LEU A 78 5.15 -11.33 -8.63
C LEU A 78 4.40 -10.31 -7.76
N GLN A 79 4.42 -9.05 -8.16
CA GLN A 79 3.62 -7.95 -7.57
C GLN A 79 2.27 -7.91 -8.30
N TYR A 80 1.27 -8.59 -7.78
CA TYR A 80 0.00 -8.79 -8.47
C TYR A 80 -1.06 -7.74 -8.09
N SER A 81 -1.61 -7.10 -9.13
CA SER A 81 -2.88 -6.36 -9.11
C SER A 81 -3.55 -6.60 -10.46
N GLY A 82 -4.74 -7.16 -10.49
CA GLY A 82 -5.39 -7.58 -11.74
C GLY A 82 -5.47 -6.47 -12.79
N TYR A 83 -5.89 -5.27 -12.39
CA TYR A 83 -6.01 -4.09 -13.27
C TYR A 83 -4.66 -3.51 -13.72
N GLY A 84 -3.60 -3.82 -13.03
CA GLY A 84 -2.25 -3.46 -13.47
C GLY A 84 -1.84 -4.21 -14.73
N TYR A 85 -2.20 -5.49 -14.82
CA TYR A 85 -1.80 -6.38 -15.91
C TYR A 85 -2.82 -6.49 -17.05
N ALA A 86 -4.08 -6.19 -16.81
CA ALA A 86 -5.14 -6.26 -17.81
C ALA A 86 -6.19 -5.18 -17.60
N LYS A 87 -6.64 -4.52 -18.69
CA LYS A 87 -7.60 -3.41 -18.67
C LYS A 87 -8.89 -3.71 -17.88
N ARG A 88 -9.32 -4.99 -17.84
CA ARG A 88 -10.52 -5.44 -17.11
C ARG A 88 -10.20 -6.27 -15.86
N GLY A 89 -8.96 -6.23 -15.37
CA GLY A 89 -8.53 -6.90 -14.14
C GLY A 89 -8.44 -8.42 -14.21
N ALA A 90 -8.53 -9.02 -15.41
CA ALA A 90 -8.51 -10.48 -15.62
C ALA A 90 -7.31 -10.92 -16.49
N PRO A 91 -6.06 -10.88 -15.98
CA PRO A 91 -4.85 -11.20 -16.73
C PRO A 91 -4.64 -12.72 -16.89
N VAL A 92 -5.51 -13.40 -17.64
CA VAL A 92 -5.44 -14.84 -17.92
C VAL A 92 -4.09 -15.22 -18.54
N GLY A 93 -3.59 -14.40 -19.48
CA GLY A 93 -2.29 -14.64 -20.11
C GLY A 93 -1.13 -14.71 -19.11
N LEU A 94 -1.13 -13.82 -18.10
CA LEU A 94 -0.13 -13.87 -17.03
C LEU A 94 -0.23 -15.17 -16.21
N ALA A 95 -1.44 -15.59 -15.85
CA ALA A 95 -1.64 -16.85 -15.11
C ALA A 95 -1.13 -18.06 -15.91
N MET A 96 -1.36 -18.08 -17.22
CA MET A 96 -0.86 -19.14 -18.11
C MET A 96 0.66 -19.11 -18.25
N GLN A 97 1.27 -17.92 -18.36
CA GLN A 97 2.74 -17.75 -18.38
C GLN A 97 3.38 -18.27 -17.08
N ILE A 98 2.84 -17.90 -15.92
CA ILE A 98 3.32 -18.39 -14.62
C ILE A 98 3.17 -19.90 -14.48
N ARG A 99 2.02 -20.47 -14.91
CA ARG A 99 1.83 -21.92 -14.93
C ARG A 99 2.84 -22.63 -15.82
N ARG A 100 3.13 -22.06 -17.02
CA ARG A 100 4.15 -22.58 -17.93
C ARG A 100 5.54 -22.49 -17.31
N LEU A 101 5.91 -21.33 -16.74
CA LEU A 101 7.18 -21.12 -16.07
C LEU A 101 7.41 -22.18 -14.97
N ARG A 102 6.40 -22.47 -14.17
CA ARG A 102 6.48 -23.47 -13.09
C ARG A 102 6.77 -24.90 -13.62
N ARG A 103 6.30 -25.24 -14.83
CA ARG A 103 6.59 -26.52 -15.47
C ARG A 103 7.98 -26.57 -16.09
N GLU A 104 8.38 -25.50 -16.78
CA GLU A 104 9.63 -25.44 -17.54
C GLU A 104 10.84 -25.16 -16.64
N ARG A 105 10.66 -24.38 -15.57
CA ARG A 105 11.71 -23.95 -14.64
C ARG A 105 11.31 -24.20 -13.18
N PRO A 106 11.10 -25.46 -12.76
CA PRO A 106 10.58 -25.81 -11.42
C PRO A 106 11.49 -25.36 -10.27
N LYS A 107 12.78 -25.14 -10.53
CA LYS A 107 13.76 -24.67 -9.53
C LYS A 107 13.60 -23.18 -9.16
N ILE A 108 12.87 -22.39 -9.95
CA ILE A 108 12.61 -21.00 -9.59
C ILE A 108 11.62 -20.95 -8.44
N ARG A 109 12.03 -20.35 -7.34
CA ARG A 109 11.13 -20.05 -6.22
C ARG A 109 10.20 -18.90 -6.62
N LEU A 110 8.90 -19.16 -6.69
CA LEU A 110 7.88 -18.17 -7.00
C LEU A 110 7.23 -17.68 -5.70
N VAL A 111 7.23 -16.37 -5.49
CA VAL A 111 6.50 -15.69 -4.41
C VAL A 111 5.51 -14.72 -5.05
N THR A 112 4.25 -14.73 -4.65
CA THR A 112 3.27 -13.78 -5.17
C THR A 112 2.76 -12.87 -4.05
N MET A 113 2.96 -11.56 -4.23
CA MET A 113 2.35 -10.51 -3.42
C MET A 113 1.05 -10.04 -4.09
N PHE A 114 -0.07 -10.29 -3.43
CA PHE A 114 -1.37 -9.83 -3.88
C PHE A 114 -1.69 -8.46 -3.25
N HIS A 115 -1.65 -7.41 -4.04
CA HIS A 115 -2.16 -6.09 -3.66
C HIS A 115 -3.69 -6.07 -3.75
N GLU A 116 -4.25 -6.81 -4.71
CA GLU A 116 -5.68 -7.08 -4.88
C GLU A 116 -5.88 -8.47 -5.43
N LEU A 117 -6.87 -9.20 -4.92
CA LEU A 117 -7.20 -10.52 -5.45
C LEU A 117 -8.10 -10.39 -6.69
N PHE A 118 -9.19 -9.65 -6.56
CA PHE A 118 -10.21 -9.40 -7.58
C PHE A 118 -11.05 -8.20 -7.17
N ALA A 119 -11.79 -7.64 -8.11
CA ALA A 119 -12.69 -6.52 -7.87
C ALA A 119 -14.11 -6.99 -7.57
N TYR A 120 -14.80 -6.18 -6.81
CA TYR A 120 -16.25 -6.25 -6.61
C TYR A 120 -16.91 -5.13 -7.39
N GLY A 121 -18.17 -5.34 -7.79
CA GLY A 121 -18.97 -4.31 -8.42
C GLY A 121 -20.43 -4.73 -8.52
N PRO A 122 -21.33 -3.77 -8.80
CA PRO A 122 -22.75 -4.07 -9.02
C PRO A 122 -22.93 -4.86 -10.33
N PRO A 123 -24.07 -5.53 -10.54
CA PRO A 123 -24.37 -6.29 -11.76
C PRO A 123 -24.24 -5.49 -13.05
N THR A 124 -24.32 -4.16 -12.98
CA THR A 124 -24.14 -3.24 -14.11
C THR A 124 -22.69 -3.02 -14.49
N SER A 125 -21.73 -3.48 -13.68
CA SER A 125 -20.29 -3.28 -13.90
C SER A 125 -19.63 -4.49 -14.55
N SER A 126 -18.58 -4.25 -15.35
CA SER A 126 -17.74 -5.33 -15.91
C SER A 126 -17.00 -6.13 -14.82
N SER A 127 -16.74 -5.54 -13.67
CA SER A 127 -16.10 -6.21 -12.53
C SER A 127 -16.98 -7.33 -11.95
N PHE A 128 -18.29 -7.17 -11.95
CA PHE A 128 -19.22 -8.24 -11.54
C PHE A 128 -19.09 -9.46 -12.46
N TRP A 129 -19.25 -9.26 -13.77
CA TRP A 129 -19.26 -10.35 -14.76
C TRP A 129 -17.90 -11.03 -14.92
N LEU A 130 -16.81 -10.30 -14.73
CA LEU A 130 -15.46 -10.85 -14.83
C LEU A 130 -14.93 -11.38 -13.48
N SER A 131 -15.64 -11.18 -12.39
CA SER A 131 -15.23 -11.65 -11.06
C SER A 131 -14.90 -13.14 -11.01
N PRO A 132 -15.64 -14.07 -11.66
CA PRO A 132 -15.26 -15.48 -11.69
C PRO A 132 -13.89 -15.72 -12.35
N VAL A 133 -13.60 -15.02 -13.44
CA VAL A 133 -12.31 -15.13 -14.14
C VAL A 133 -11.18 -14.52 -13.30
N GLN A 134 -11.41 -13.37 -12.70
CA GLN A 134 -10.44 -12.71 -11.81
C GLN A 134 -10.11 -13.61 -10.60
N ARG A 135 -11.12 -14.23 -9.99
CA ARG A 135 -10.95 -15.21 -8.90
C ARG A 135 -10.15 -16.43 -9.35
N TRP A 136 -10.47 -16.97 -10.54
CA TRP A 136 -9.70 -18.08 -11.11
C TRP A 136 -8.22 -17.71 -11.30
N VAL A 137 -7.92 -16.51 -11.82
CA VAL A 137 -6.54 -16.01 -11.96
C VAL A 137 -5.85 -15.95 -10.60
N ALA A 138 -6.47 -15.33 -9.59
CA ALA A 138 -5.90 -15.24 -8.25
C ALA A 138 -5.62 -16.63 -7.65
N LEU A 139 -6.59 -17.54 -7.72
CA LEU A 139 -6.44 -18.93 -7.25
C LEU A 139 -5.35 -19.67 -8.02
N SER A 140 -5.26 -19.49 -9.35
CA SER A 140 -4.21 -20.10 -10.16
C SER A 140 -2.82 -19.62 -9.76
N LEU A 141 -2.62 -18.31 -9.58
CA LEU A 141 -1.35 -17.74 -9.15
C LEU A 141 -0.96 -18.22 -7.75
N ALA A 142 -1.90 -18.22 -6.80
CA ALA A 142 -1.66 -18.68 -5.44
C ALA A 142 -1.26 -20.17 -5.40
N ARG A 143 -1.93 -21.05 -6.17
CA ARG A 143 -1.60 -22.49 -6.25
C ARG A 143 -0.18 -22.76 -6.76
N HIS A 144 0.29 -21.94 -7.70
CA HIS A 144 1.61 -22.08 -8.30
C HIS A 144 2.74 -21.41 -7.51
N SER A 145 2.41 -20.60 -6.50
CA SER A 145 3.38 -19.90 -5.66
C SER A 145 3.91 -20.78 -4.53
N HIS A 146 5.19 -20.65 -4.19
CA HIS A 146 5.79 -21.29 -3.00
C HIS A 146 5.40 -20.54 -1.72
N GLN A 147 5.30 -19.23 -1.81
CA GLN A 147 4.81 -18.34 -0.76
C GLN A 147 3.83 -17.33 -1.36
N VAL A 148 2.85 -16.97 -0.59
CA VAL A 148 1.85 -15.95 -0.94
C VAL A 148 1.88 -14.88 0.12
N ILE A 149 1.89 -13.62 -0.30
CA ILE A 149 1.82 -12.47 0.59
C ILE A 149 0.58 -11.69 0.21
N THR A 150 -0.15 -11.21 1.19
CA THR A 150 -1.27 -10.28 1.00
C THR A 150 -1.09 -9.11 1.97
N ASN A 151 -1.72 -7.98 1.67
CA ASN A 151 -1.77 -6.84 2.59
C ASN A 151 -3.05 -6.80 3.44
N ARG A 152 -3.80 -7.91 3.46
CA ARG A 152 -5.07 -8.03 4.20
C ARG A 152 -5.26 -9.45 4.73
N SER A 153 -5.59 -9.55 6.00
CA SER A 153 -5.95 -10.82 6.64
C SER A 153 -7.21 -11.46 6.01
N GLY A 154 -8.19 -10.65 5.60
CA GLY A 154 -9.37 -11.12 4.88
C GLY A 154 -9.03 -11.76 3.53
N SER A 155 -8.03 -11.24 2.80
CA SER A 155 -7.53 -11.84 1.55
C SER A 155 -6.81 -13.17 1.81
N ALA A 156 -6.02 -13.26 2.88
CA ALA A 156 -5.36 -14.48 3.29
C ALA A 156 -6.38 -15.58 3.59
N ARG A 157 -7.35 -15.31 4.47
CA ARG A 157 -8.44 -16.23 4.80
C ARG A 157 -9.21 -16.69 3.57
N TRP A 158 -9.56 -15.76 2.66
CA TRP A 158 -10.27 -16.11 1.43
C TRP A 158 -9.51 -17.12 0.55
N LEU A 159 -8.17 -17.01 0.47
CA LEU A 159 -7.32 -17.93 -0.26
C LEU A 159 -7.20 -19.28 0.45
N GLU A 160 -7.02 -19.30 1.77
CA GLU A 160 -6.90 -20.51 2.60
C GLU A 160 -8.16 -21.37 2.55
N ASP A 161 -9.34 -20.75 2.57
CA ASP A 161 -10.63 -21.43 2.48
C ASP A 161 -10.80 -22.16 1.12
N ARG A 162 -10.22 -21.60 0.05
CA ARG A 162 -10.40 -22.11 -1.33
C ARG A 162 -9.25 -22.97 -1.81
N ILE A 163 -8.12 -22.89 -1.16
CA ILE A 163 -6.92 -23.65 -1.50
C ILE A 163 -6.28 -24.16 -0.18
N PRO A 164 -6.80 -25.24 0.43
CA PRO A 164 -6.23 -25.76 1.68
C PRO A 164 -4.71 -26.02 1.60
N ALA A 165 -4.21 -26.39 0.41
CA ALA A 165 -2.78 -26.63 0.18
C ALA A 165 -1.88 -25.40 0.34
N VAL A 166 -2.41 -24.19 0.43
CA VAL A 166 -1.62 -22.96 0.67
C VAL A 166 -1.62 -22.52 2.13
N ARG A 167 -2.34 -23.20 3.01
CA ARG A 167 -2.28 -22.95 4.46
C ARG A 167 -0.83 -23.07 4.94
N GLY A 168 -0.41 -22.13 5.80
CA GLY A 168 0.98 -22.06 6.26
C GLY A 168 1.99 -21.47 5.25
N ARG A 169 1.53 -21.14 4.03
CA ARG A 169 2.33 -20.45 3.00
C ARG A 169 1.79 -19.07 2.66
N ILE A 170 0.76 -18.61 3.36
CA ILE A 170 0.16 -17.28 3.18
C ILE A 170 0.55 -16.39 4.36
N HIS A 171 1.01 -15.20 4.04
CA HIS A 171 1.41 -14.19 5.00
C HIS A 171 0.62 -12.91 4.74
N ALA A 172 -0.15 -12.46 5.74
CA ALA A 172 -0.78 -11.15 5.71
C ALA A 172 0.15 -10.13 6.37
N SER A 173 0.48 -9.06 5.67
CA SER A 173 1.28 -7.95 6.18
C SER A 173 0.73 -6.64 5.65
N PRO A 174 0.22 -5.75 6.49
CA PRO A 174 -0.16 -4.42 6.07
C PRO A 174 1.00 -3.71 5.35
N VAL A 175 0.68 -2.73 4.53
CA VAL A 175 1.69 -2.00 3.77
C VAL A 175 2.50 -1.06 4.67
N PHE A 176 3.76 -0.87 4.34
CA PHE A 176 4.61 0.14 4.99
C PHE A 176 4.40 1.54 4.39
N SER A 177 4.90 2.55 5.07
CA SER A 177 4.86 3.95 4.62
C SER A 177 5.78 4.20 3.43
N ASN A 178 5.25 4.73 2.33
CA ASN A 178 6.04 5.23 1.20
C ASN A 178 6.64 6.64 1.47
N LEU A 179 6.18 7.32 2.51
CA LEU A 179 6.49 8.73 2.79
C LEU A 179 7.55 8.95 3.89
N GLY A 180 8.28 7.90 4.24
CA GLY A 180 9.23 7.96 5.34
C GLY A 180 8.66 7.41 6.65
N GLU A 181 9.51 7.45 7.67
CA GLU A 181 9.22 7.03 9.04
C GLU A 181 9.91 8.01 9.99
N ALA A 182 9.22 8.46 11.02
CA ALA A 182 9.71 9.45 11.98
C ALA A 182 9.39 9.01 13.40
N CYS A 183 10.12 7.99 13.87
CA CYS A 183 9.94 7.47 15.24
C CYS A 183 10.34 8.48 16.34
N ASP A 184 11.05 9.54 15.99
CA ASP A 184 11.53 10.61 16.85
C ASP A 184 10.64 11.87 16.81
N ALA A 185 9.50 11.83 16.12
CA ALA A 185 8.57 12.95 16.11
C ALA A 185 7.96 13.18 17.50
N PRO A 186 7.78 14.45 17.95
CA PRO A 186 7.20 14.74 19.26
C PRO A 186 5.77 14.18 19.36
N PRO A 187 5.27 13.89 20.57
CA PRO A 187 3.90 13.40 20.75
C PRO A 187 2.87 14.45 20.30
N PRO A 188 1.65 14.04 19.88
CA PRO A 188 0.61 14.95 19.40
C PRO A 188 0.28 16.13 20.33
N SER A 189 0.33 15.93 21.66
CA SER A 189 0.08 16.99 22.66
C SER A 189 1.07 18.15 22.54
N GLN A 190 2.30 17.89 22.09
CA GLN A 190 3.36 18.90 21.93
C GLN A 190 3.38 19.53 20.54
N ARG A 191 2.53 19.06 19.62
CA ARG A 191 2.42 19.61 18.26
C ARG A 191 1.37 20.71 18.21
N GLU A 192 1.54 21.62 17.26
CA GLU A 192 0.51 22.58 16.91
C GLU A 192 -0.81 21.85 16.53
N ALA A 193 -1.95 22.49 16.73
CA ALA A 193 -3.26 22.00 16.28
C ALA A 193 -3.34 22.00 14.74
N HIS A 194 -2.57 21.14 14.10
CA HIS A 194 -2.36 21.07 12.66
C HIS A 194 -3.05 19.83 12.09
N LEU A 195 -4.02 20.02 11.21
CA LEU A 195 -4.71 18.99 10.46
C LEU A 195 -4.10 18.84 9.07
N VAL A 196 -3.80 17.62 8.66
CA VAL A 196 -3.32 17.31 7.31
C VAL A 196 -4.21 16.29 6.62
N PHE A 197 -4.35 16.40 5.29
CA PHE A 197 -4.93 15.36 4.45
C PHE A 197 -4.44 15.46 3.01
N PHE A 198 -4.62 14.38 2.24
CA PHE A 198 -4.28 14.37 0.82
C PHE A 198 -5.47 14.79 -0.02
N GLY A 199 -5.27 15.76 -0.92
CA GLY A 199 -6.35 16.38 -1.67
C GLY A 199 -7.16 15.43 -2.54
N TYR A 200 -6.57 14.35 -3.05
CA TYR A 200 -7.30 13.32 -3.82
C TYR A 200 -8.40 12.62 -3.00
N GLN A 201 -8.30 12.62 -1.68
CA GLN A 201 -9.32 12.01 -0.81
C GLN A 201 -10.62 12.81 -0.78
N ALA A 202 -10.58 14.09 -1.13
CA ALA A 202 -11.78 14.91 -1.18
C ALA A 202 -12.81 14.41 -2.22
N GLU A 203 -12.36 13.67 -3.25
CA GLU A 203 -13.23 13.02 -4.22
C GLU A 203 -14.03 11.84 -3.61
N LEU A 204 -13.62 11.36 -2.43
CA LEU A 204 -14.27 10.27 -1.69
C LEU A 204 -15.26 10.80 -0.63
N TRP A 205 -15.38 12.11 -0.47
CA TRP A 205 -16.27 12.72 0.51
C TRP A 205 -17.63 13.02 -0.09
N ASP A 206 -18.61 13.21 0.78
CA ASP A 206 -19.93 13.68 0.35
C ASP A 206 -19.84 15.10 -0.22
N ALA A 207 -20.84 15.47 -1.06
CA ALA A 207 -20.87 16.77 -1.74
C ALA A 207 -20.89 17.99 -0.79
N GLY A 208 -21.24 17.79 0.49
CA GLY A 208 -21.29 18.84 1.52
C GLY A 208 -20.02 18.90 2.37
N PHE A 209 -19.06 18.02 2.17
CA PHE A 209 -17.87 17.87 3.00
C PHE A 209 -18.19 17.72 4.50
N THR A 210 -19.28 17.02 4.82
CA THR A 210 -19.83 16.90 6.18
C THR A 210 -18.79 16.37 7.16
N GLY A 211 -18.01 15.35 6.77
CA GLY A 211 -16.94 14.80 7.60
C GLY A 211 -15.85 15.83 7.91
N LEU A 212 -15.41 16.62 6.92
CA LEU A 212 -14.40 17.65 7.12
C LEU A 212 -14.92 18.79 7.99
N ARG A 213 -16.14 19.26 7.77
CA ARG A 213 -16.79 20.31 8.60
C ARG A 213 -16.84 19.86 10.06
N ARG A 214 -17.29 18.62 10.31
CA ARG A 214 -17.35 18.04 11.65
C ARG A 214 -15.99 17.98 12.34
N VAL A 215 -14.93 17.61 11.63
CA VAL A 215 -13.56 17.63 12.15
C VAL A 215 -13.13 19.05 12.54
N ILE A 216 -13.40 20.02 11.67
CA ILE A 216 -13.05 21.43 11.92
C ILE A 216 -13.78 21.97 13.14
N GLU A 217 -15.08 21.71 13.25
CA GLU A 217 -15.92 22.15 14.38
C GLU A 217 -15.48 21.52 15.70
N ALA A 218 -15.20 20.22 15.68
CA ALA A 218 -14.83 19.46 16.89
C ALA A 218 -13.40 19.75 17.38
N LEU A 219 -12.44 19.86 16.46
CA LEU A 219 -11.00 19.94 16.79
C LEU A 219 -10.42 21.33 16.72
N LYS A 220 -11.11 22.28 16.03
CA LYS A 220 -10.68 23.67 15.84
C LYS A 220 -9.19 23.79 15.51
N PRO A 221 -8.71 23.17 14.40
CA PRO A 221 -7.31 23.20 14.05
C PRO A 221 -6.83 24.65 13.82
N ALA A 222 -5.62 24.96 14.27
CA ALA A 222 -5.01 26.28 14.04
C ALA A 222 -4.64 26.49 12.56
N ARG A 223 -4.34 25.38 11.87
CA ARG A 223 -4.07 25.38 10.41
C ARG A 223 -4.40 24.04 9.77
N ILE A 224 -4.61 24.09 8.46
CA ILE A 224 -4.89 22.92 7.64
C ILE A 224 -3.87 22.86 6.49
N THR A 225 -3.29 21.70 6.23
CA THR A 225 -2.45 21.48 5.04
C THR A 225 -3.05 20.42 4.15
N ILE A 226 -3.27 20.77 2.88
CA ILE A 226 -3.73 19.85 1.83
C ILE A 226 -2.53 19.44 0.99
N LEU A 227 -2.21 18.17 1.03
CA LEU A 227 -1.04 17.58 0.39
C LEU A 227 -1.39 17.06 -1.02
N GLY A 228 -0.46 17.21 -1.95
CA GLY A 228 -0.57 16.67 -3.30
C GLY A 228 -1.61 17.39 -4.16
N ARG A 229 -2.26 16.65 -5.07
CA ARG A 229 -3.31 17.20 -5.93
C ARG A 229 -4.45 17.76 -5.08
N SER A 230 -4.76 19.03 -5.26
CA SER A 230 -5.86 19.66 -4.55
C SER A 230 -7.17 19.42 -5.29
N ALA A 231 -8.17 18.93 -4.58
CA ALA A 231 -9.56 19.06 -5.04
C ALA A 231 -10.07 20.48 -4.78
N GLU A 232 -11.03 20.92 -5.55
CA GLU A 232 -11.74 22.17 -5.28
C GLU A 232 -12.66 21.99 -4.08
N ILE A 233 -12.21 22.47 -2.92
CA ILE A 233 -12.99 22.52 -1.69
C ILE A 233 -13.34 23.99 -1.46
N PRO A 234 -14.64 24.33 -1.37
CA PRO A 234 -15.10 25.69 -1.14
C PRO A 234 -14.50 26.30 0.13
N ALA A 235 -14.12 27.59 0.09
CA ALA A 235 -13.42 28.24 1.20
C ALA A 235 -14.25 28.26 2.50
N GLU A 236 -15.57 28.35 2.37
CA GLU A 236 -16.51 28.34 3.49
C GLU A 236 -16.49 27.01 4.29
N VAL A 237 -16.01 25.91 3.69
CA VAL A 237 -15.84 24.62 4.41
C VAL A 237 -14.81 24.73 5.51
N PHE A 238 -13.84 25.62 5.36
CA PHE A 238 -12.74 25.78 6.30
C PHE A 238 -13.02 26.75 7.45
N GLY A 239 -14.17 27.44 7.45
CA GLY A 239 -14.59 28.31 8.55
C GLY A 239 -13.57 29.43 8.89
N GLY A 240 -12.80 29.94 7.91
CA GLY A 240 -11.80 30.99 8.12
C GLY A 240 -10.43 30.49 8.61
N ILE A 241 -10.24 29.18 8.76
CA ILE A 241 -8.93 28.61 9.15
C ILE A 241 -7.93 28.74 7.99
N ALA A 242 -6.68 29.05 8.33
CA ALA A 242 -5.58 29.15 7.35
C ALA A 242 -5.34 27.79 6.67
N VAL A 243 -5.44 27.77 5.32
CA VAL A 243 -5.27 26.57 4.51
C VAL A 243 -4.09 26.71 3.58
N THR A 244 -3.14 25.79 3.69
CA THR A 244 -2.00 25.65 2.76
C THR A 244 -2.25 24.51 1.79
N ARG A 245 -2.14 24.76 0.49
CA ARG A 245 -2.15 23.74 -0.56
C ARG A 245 -0.75 23.58 -1.13
N THR A 246 -0.15 22.42 -0.96
CA THR A 246 1.28 22.23 -1.27
C THR A 246 1.55 21.86 -2.73
N GLY A 247 0.55 21.37 -3.46
CA GLY A 247 0.84 20.63 -4.68
C GLY A 247 1.65 19.35 -4.40
N TYR A 248 2.32 18.82 -5.44
CA TYR A 248 3.15 17.63 -5.30
C TYR A 248 4.47 17.97 -4.59
N LEU A 249 4.80 17.20 -3.57
CA LEU A 249 6.04 17.27 -2.81
C LEU A 249 6.81 15.94 -2.93
N SER A 250 8.11 16.00 -2.67
CA SER A 250 8.91 14.78 -2.44
C SER A 250 8.43 14.05 -1.18
N ALA A 251 8.75 12.75 -1.06
CA ALA A 251 8.43 11.98 0.13
C ALA A 251 9.02 12.60 1.41
N GLU A 252 10.22 13.19 1.32
CA GLU A 252 10.86 13.92 2.41
C GLU A 252 10.10 15.19 2.79
N GLY A 253 9.65 15.97 1.79
CA GLY A 253 8.84 17.16 2.03
C GLY A 253 7.51 16.84 2.73
N VAL A 254 6.84 15.75 2.31
CA VAL A 254 5.64 15.27 2.99
C VAL A 254 5.97 14.81 4.42
N SER A 255 7.04 14.02 4.61
CA SER A 255 7.50 13.56 5.93
C SER A 255 7.73 14.72 6.89
N THR A 256 8.38 15.81 6.42
CA THR A 256 8.60 17.01 7.23
C THR A 256 7.28 17.63 7.74
N ILE A 257 6.26 17.69 6.89
CA ILE A 257 4.94 18.18 7.29
C ILE A 257 4.28 17.23 8.30
N LEU A 258 4.35 15.92 8.06
CA LEU A 258 3.75 14.92 8.96
C LEU A 258 4.37 14.93 10.35
N ARG A 259 5.65 15.23 10.49
CA ARG A 259 6.33 15.36 11.81
C ARG A 259 5.72 16.45 12.70
N THR A 260 5.10 17.46 12.11
CA THR A 260 4.48 18.58 12.83
C THR A 260 2.96 18.46 12.92
N ALA A 261 2.34 17.59 12.13
CA ALA A 261 0.90 17.41 12.12
C ALA A 261 0.41 16.66 13.35
N ARG A 262 -0.67 17.16 13.97
CA ARG A 262 -1.32 16.48 15.11
C ARG A 262 -2.31 15.45 14.60
N TRP A 263 -3.10 15.76 13.58
CA TRP A 263 -4.14 14.91 13.04
C TRP A 263 -3.99 14.70 11.54
N GLY A 264 -4.35 13.51 11.08
CA GLY A 264 -4.39 13.17 9.66
C GLY A 264 -5.74 12.59 9.25
N LEU A 265 -6.41 13.22 8.28
CA LEU A 265 -7.72 12.73 7.83
C LEU A 265 -7.56 11.58 6.84
N VAL A 266 -8.31 10.49 7.07
CA VAL A 266 -8.29 9.26 6.25
C VAL A 266 -9.71 9.00 5.74
N ALA A 267 -9.91 9.20 4.43
CA ALA A 267 -11.11 8.76 3.72
C ALA A 267 -10.78 7.43 3.03
N TYR A 268 -11.07 6.32 3.68
CA TYR A 268 -10.74 4.98 3.17
C TYR A 268 -11.73 3.95 3.72
N ASN A 269 -12.01 2.91 2.93
CA ASN A 269 -12.86 1.84 3.40
C ASN A 269 -12.20 1.11 4.58
N PRO A 270 -12.88 1.02 5.75
CA PRO A 270 -12.33 0.43 6.97
C PRO A 270 -11.82 -1.00 6.84
N GLU A 271 -12.43 -1.81 5.97
CA GLU A 271 -11.99 -3.19 5.71
C GLU A 271 -10.66 -3.26 4.93
N TYR A 272 -10.19 -2.15 4.35
CA TYR A 272 -9.02 -2.10 3.50
C TYR A 272 -7.86 -1.28 4.09
N LEU A 273 -7.95 -0.88 5.35
CA LEU A 273 -6.95 -0.01 6.00
C LEU A 273 -5.53 -0.59 5.98
N GLY A 274 -5.37 -1.91 6.03
CA GLY A 274 -4.07 -2.56 5.85
C GLY A 274 -3.39 -2.31 4.49
N LYS A 275 -4.15 -1.83 3.48
CA LYS A 275 -3.63 -1.42 2.16
C LYS A 275 -3.29 0.06 2.08
N SER A 276 -3.65 0.85 3.08
CA SER A 276 -3.50 2.29 3.06
C SER A 276 -2.09 2.70 3.42
N SER A 277 -1.26 3.02 2.43
CA SER A 277 0.06 3.62 2.66
C SER A 277 -0.04 4.98 3.35
N LEU A 278 -1.18 5.67 3.23
CA LEU A 278 -1.46 6.90 3.92
C LEU A 278 -1.65 6.68 5.43
N LEU A 279 -2.48 5.68 5.82
CA LEU A 279 -2.62 5.31 7.23
C LEU A 279 -1.27 4.89 7.81
N ALA A 280 -0.53 4.05 7.08
CA ALA A 280 0.82 3.65 7.45
C ALA A 280 1.75 4.88 7.65
N ALA A 281 1.66 5.89 6.76
CA ALA A 281 2.45 7.11 6.90
C ALA A 281 2.06 7.93 8.14
N PHE A 282 0.78 8.09 8.42
CA PHE A 282 0.34 8.78 9.63
C PHE A 282 0.84 8.08 10.89
N MET A 283 0.64 6.78 11.00
CA MET A 283 1.10 6.01 12.15
C MET A 283 2.64 6.00 12.28
N ALA A 284 3.36 5.90 11.16
CA ALA A 284 4.83 5.98 11.15
C ALA A 284 5.39 7.32 11.64
N HIS A 285 4.59 8.38 11.56
CA HIS A 285 4.96 9.74 12.01
C HIS A 285 4.29 10.14 13.34
N GLY A 286 3.56 9.22 13.98
CA GLY A 286 2.82 9.50 15.21
C GLY A 286 1.69 10.55 15.02
N VAL A 287 1.18 10.70 13.81
CA VAL A 287 -0.01 11.51 13.52
C VAL A 287 -1.25 10.72 13.90
N VAL A 288 -2.19 11.31 14.64
CA VAL A 288 -3.45 10.65 15.00
C VAL A 288 -4.37 10.55 13.78
N PRO A 289 -4.68 9.35 13.29
CA PRO A 289 -5.56 9.20 12.14
C PRO A 289 -7.03 9.47 12.50
N LEU A 290 -7.72 10.23 11.67
CA LEU A 290 -9.15 10.50 11.75
C LEU A 290 -9.86 9.81 10.58
N LEU A 291 -10.61 8.75 10.84
CA LEU A 291 -11.31 7.99 9.82
C LEU A 291 -12.68 8.62 9.52
N VAL A 292 -12.89 9.02 8.27
CA VAL A 292 -14.12 9.71 7.84
C VAL A 292 -15.33 8.78 7.88
N ASP A 293 -15.22 7.55 7.42
CA ASP A 293 -16.29 6.56 7.40
C ASP A 293 -16.05 5.50 8.48
N GLY A 294 -16.56 5.79 9.68
CA GLY A 294 -16.28 5.03 10.88
C GLY A 294 -17.29 3.93 11.25
N HIS A 295 -18.31 3.64 10.44
CA HIS A 295 -19.39 2.72 10.85
C HIS A 295 -19.06 1.24 10.63
N LEU A 296 -18.24 0.92 9.63
CA LEU A 296 -17.88 -0.47 9.31
C LEU A 296 -16.83 -1.03 10.27
N PRO A 297 -16.80 -2.35 10.50
CA PRO A 297 -15.75 -3.00 11.28
C PRO A 297 -14.37 -2.70 10.72
N LEU A 298 -13.40 -2.45 11.60
CA LEU A 298 -12.01 -2.30 11.21
C LEU A 298 -11.37 -3.67 10.97
N SER A 299 -10.34 -3.71 10.13
CA SER A 299 -9.55 -4.91 9.87
C SER A 299 -8.14 -4.79 10.47
N GLU A 300 -7.36 -5.85 10.37
CA GLU A 300 -5.93 -5.91 10.74
C GLU A 300 -5.62 -5.59 12.21
N GLY A 301 -6.57 -5.87 13.13
CA GLY A 301 -6.38 -5.59 14.55
C GLY A 301 -6.46 -4.12 14.92
N LEU A 302 -6.94 -3.27 14.03
CA LEU A 302 -7.18 -1.87 14.34
C LEU A 302 -8.48 -1.70 15.16
N GLU A 303 -8.46 -0.75 16.08
CA GLU A 303 -9.59 -0.43 16.97
C GLU A 303 -9.77 1.09 17.07
N ARG A 304 -11.05 1.55 17.04
CA ARG A 304 -11.41 2.95 17.27
C ARG A 304 -11.14 3.34 18.71
N GLY A 305 -10.72 4.58 18.93
CA GLY A 305 -10.36 5.06 20.25
C GLY A 305 -9.02 4.53 20.78
N VAL A 306 -8.45 3.52 20.12
CA VAL A 306 -7.14 2.93 20.47
C VAL A 306 -6.07 3.32 19.46
N HIS A 307 -6.29 3.05 18.16
CA HIS A 307 -5.31 3.25 17.10
C HIS A 307 -5.63 4.44 16.20
N LEU A 308 -6.90 4.83 16.17
CA LEU A 308 -7.44 5.92 15.36
C LEU A 308 -8.75 6.43 15.94
N LEU A 309 -9.19 7.60 15.52
CA LEU A 309 -10.50 8.16 15.89
C LEU A 309 -11.45 8.09 14.69
N ALA A 310 -12.73 7.83 14.94
CA ALA A 310 -13.78 7.99 13.95
C ALA A 310 -14.32 9.42 13.99
N VAL A 311 -14.48 10.04 12.83
CA VAL A 311 -14.95 11.45 12.72
C VAL A 311 -16.34 11.63 13.33
N ASN A 312 -17.20 10.63 13.25
CA ASN A 312 -18.54 10.67 13.85
C ASN A 312 -18.56 10.56 15.37
N GLU A 313 -17.44 10.17 15.99
CA GLU A 313 -17.29 10.02 17.45
C GLU A 313 -16.52 11.19 18.10
N LEU A 314 -16.01 12.13 17.29
CA LEU A 314 -15.32 13.30 17.80
C LEU A 314 -16.23 14.16 18.70
N GLY A 315 -15.69 14.57 19.85
CA GLY A 315 -16.42 15.35 20.86
C GLY A 315 -17.26 14.53 21.85
N CYS A 316 -17.34 13.20 21.68
CA CYS A 316 -18.09 12.32 22.59
C CYS A 316 -17.28 11.86 23.81
N SER A 317 -15.95 11.94 23.78
CA SER A 317 -15.05 11.58 24.90
C SER A 317 -13.75 12.38 24.85
N SER A 318 -13.12 12.57 26.01
CA SER A 318 -11.74 13.07 26.07
C SER A 318 -10.79 11.93 25.68
N SER A 319 -10.36 11.92 24.41
CA SER A 319 -9.40 10.94 23.94
C SER A 319 -7.98 11.38 24.24
N ASP A 320 -7.16 10.50 24.80
CA ASP A 320 -5.73 10.72 24.94
C ASP A 320 -5.04 10.54 23.57
N LEU A 321 -4.73 11.64 22.91
CA LEU A 321 -4.13 11.66 21.59
C LEU A 321 -2.72 11.04 21.58
N ASP A 322 -1.97 11.17 22.69
CA ASP A 322 -0.63 10.62 22.80
C ASP A 322 -0.70 9.09 22.93
N ALA A 323 -1.66 8.57 23.70
CA ALA A 323 -1.89 7.14 23.80
C ALA A 323 -2.31 6.54 22.45
N ILE A 324 -3.22 7.20 21.70
CA ILE A 324 -3.66 6.76 20.39
C ILE A 324 -2.49 6.77 19.39
N SER A 325 -1.68 7.82 19.39
CA SER A 325 -0.48 7.92 18.57
C SER A 325 0.52 6.79 18.87
N ALA A 326 0.79 6.55 20.17
CA ALA A 326 1.70 5.49 20.61
C ALA A 326 1.19 4.10 20.21
N ALA A 327 -0.11 3.83 20.39
CA ALA A 327 -0.75 2.59 19.95
C ALA A 327 -0.69 2.41 18.43
N GLY A 328 -0.94 3.48 17.65
CA GLY A 328 -0.80 3.48 16.20
C GLY A 328 0.63 3.18 15.75
N GLN A 329 1.64 3.79 16.36
CA GLN A 329 3.05 3.48 16.11
C GLN A 329 3.41 2.04 16.50
N HIS A 330 2.88 1.53 17.61
CA HIS A 330 3.07 0.15 18.02
C HIS A 330 2.47 -0.84 17.01
N TRP A 331 1.24 -0.58 16.53
CA TRP A 331 0.60 -1.37 15.47
C TRP A 331 1.41 -1.33 14.17
N TYR A 332 2.00 -0.19 13.80
CA TYR A 332 2.79 -0.03 12.58
C TYR A 332 4.14 -0.76 12.64
N ARG A 333 4.79 -0.80 13.79
CA ARG A 333 6.17 -1.30 13.97
C ARG A 333 6.44 -2.68 13.35
N PRO A 334 5.58 -3.71 13.50
CA PRO A 334 5.82 -5.04 12.91
C PRO A 334 5.94 -5.04 11.39
N HIS A 335 5.35 -4.06 10.71
CA HIS A 335 5.35 -3.96 9.26
C HIS A 335 5.94 -2.63 8.75
N ASN A 336 6.81 -2.02 9.53
CA ASN A 336 7.64 -0.92 9.06
C ASN A 336 8.57 -1.38 7.92
N ARG A 337 9.26 -0.47 7.27
CA ARG A 337 10.13 -0.76 6.12
C ARG A 337 11.17 -1.84 6.42
N GLU A 338 11.84 -1.75 7.56
CA GLU A 338 12.88 -2.67 7.97
C GLU A 338 12.34 -4.07 8.25
N ASN A 339 11.31 -4.19 9.08
CA ASN A 339 10.71 -5.46 9.45
C ASN A 339 10.04 -6.13 8.24
N THR A 340 9.40 -5.36 7.36
CA THR A 340 8.86 -5.88 6.09
C THR A 340 9.97 -6.43 5.21
N ALA A 341 11.09 -5.71 5.04
CA ALA A 341 12.20 -6.19 4.24
C ALA A 341 12.81 -7.47 4.82
N ALA A 342 12.98 -7.55 6.14
CA ALA A 342 13.49 -8.75 6.82
C ALA A 342 12.52 -9.94 6.66
N ALA A 343 11.21 -9.73 6.84
CA ALA A 343 10.21 -10.75 6.64
C ALA A 343 10.18 -11.24 5.19
N PHE A 344 10.21 -10.32 4.22
CA PHE A 344 10.22 -10.67 2.81
C PHE A 344 11.51 -11.39 2.40
N ALA A 345 12.68 -11.01 2.94
CA ALA A 345 13.92 -11.73 2.70
C ALA A 345 13.80 -13.22 3.10
N LYS A 346 13.26 -13.50 4.29
CA LYS A 346 12.99 -14.89 4.74
C LYS A 346 12.06 -15.63 3.79
N LEU A 347 10.95 -15.00 3.38
CA LEU A 347 9.98 -15.62 2.46
C LEU A 347 10.57 -15.84 1.06
N LEU A 348 11.40 -14.92 0.58
CA LEU A 348 12.05 -15.01 -0.73
C LEU A 348 13.16 -16.08 -0.74
N LEU A 349 13.95 -16.16 0.31
CA LEU A 349 15.08 -17.12 0.39
C LEU A 349 14.64 -18.48 0.90
N GLY A 350 13.55 -18.58 1.66
CA GLY A 350 13.04 -19.83 2.22
C GLY A 350 13.81 -20.27 3.47
N THR A 351 14.33 -19.29 4.22
CA THR A 351 15.04 -19.49 5.50
C THR A 351 14.11 -19.29 6.68
#